data_1a9d861e2864c53e1f51d441bad8b7f2
#
_entry.id   1a9d861e2864c53e1f51d441bad8b7f2
#
_cell.length_a   1.000
_cell.length_b   1.000
_cell.length_c   1.000
_cell.angle_alpha   90.00
_cell.angle_beta   90.00
_cell.angle_gamma   90.00
#
_symmetry.space_group_name_H-M   'P 1'
#
loop_
_entity.id
_entity.type
_entity.pdbx_description
1 polymer ?
#
loop_
_entity_poly.entity_id
_entity_poly.type
_entity_poly.pdbx_seq_one_letter_code
_entity_poly.pdbx_strand_id
1 'polypeptide(L)'
;MPVKTVSPAQASALISQGATLVDIREPDEYARGHIVGARNIPVGQLSRLDMPRLGPVIFHCRSGNRTSAYAERLTEATQCEAYLLDGGLDAWRKAGLPFAEDRRQPLELMRQVQIAAGSLVLVGVLLSLMVAPGFLGLSAFVGLGLIFAGSTGWCGMA
;
A
#
# COMPACT_ATOMS: atom_id res chain seq x y z
N MET A 1 11.19 13.06 20.18
CA MET A 1 10.12 12.60 21.09
C MET A 1 9.46 11.38 20.47
N PRO A 2 9.07 10.34 21.24
CA PRO A 2 8.34 9.22 20.66
C PRO A 2 7.03 9.71 20.04
N VAL A 3 6.76 9.31 18.81
CA VAL A 3 5.52 9.68 18.10
C VAL A 3 4.36 8.98 18.78
N LYS A 4 3.31 9.72 19.09
CA LYS A 4 2.10 9.18 19.71
C LYS A 4 1.28 8.38 18.69
N THR A 5 0.82 7.20 19.09
CA THR A 5 -0.08 6.38 18.27
C THR A 5 -1.52 6.58 18.75
N VAL A 6 -2.46 6.68 17.82
CA VAL A 6 -3.88 6.88 18.09
C VAL A 6 -4.73 5.81 17.44
N SER A 7 -5.76 5.35 18.14
CA SER A 7 -6.74 4.42 17.58
C SER A 7 -7.62 5.08 16.51
N PRO A 8 -8.31 4.32 15.64
CA PRO A 8 -9.22 4.86 14.64
C PRO A 8 -10.29 5.80 15.23
N ALA A 9 -10.85 5.46 16.39
CA ALA A 9 -11.85 6.30 17.08
C ALA A 9 -11.25 7.62 17.54
N GLN A 10 -10.06 7.60 18.15
CA GLN A 10 -9.34 8.81 18.58
C GLN A 10 -8.95 9.69 17.38
N ALA A 11 -8.46 9.05 16.28
CA ALA A 11 -8.12 9.75 15.05
C ALA A 11 -9.35 10.44 14.45
N SER A 12 -10.51 9.77 14.40
CA SER A 12 -11.77 10.37 13.95
C SER A 12 -12.19 11.58 14.79
N ALA A 13 -12.03 11.50 16.11
CA ALA A 13 -12.30 12.64 17.00
C ALA A 13 -11.34 13.81 16.75
N LEU A 14 -10.03 13.54 16.57
CA LEU A 14 -9.05 14.57 16.25
C LEU A 14 -9.32 15.23 14.88
N ILE A 15 -9.72 14.46 13.88
CA ILE A 15 -10.10 14.98 12.56
C ILE A 15 -11.30 15.92 12.67
N SER A 16 -12.32 15.58 13.46
CA SER A 16 -13.47 16.46 13.70
C SER A 16 -13.11 17.76 14.44
N GLN A 17 -11.96 17.77 15.14
CA GLN A 17 -11.40 18.95 15.82
C GLN A 17 -10.41 19.75 14.94
N GLY A 18 -10.26 19.36 13.66
CA GLY A 18 -9.41 20.06 12.71
C GLY A 18 -8.03 19.45 12.48
N ALA A 19 -7.75 18.23 12.96
CA ALA A 19 -6.52 17.53 12.62
C ALA A 19 -6.52 17.16 11.13
N THR A 20 -5.36 17.27 10.49
CA THR A 20 -5.18 16.84 9.10
C THR A 20 -4.76 15.39 9.03
N LEU A 21 -5.46 14.60 8.22
CA LEU A 21 -5.12 13.21 7.95
C LEU A 21 -4.25 13.12 6.68
N VAL A 22 -3.11 12.45 6.77
CA VAL A 22 -2.15 12.28 5.67
C VAL A 22 -1.92 10.80 5.38
N ASP A 23 -2.22 10.40 4.15
CA ASP A 23 -1.92 9.07 3.62
C ASP A 23 -0.54 9.09 2.94
N ILE A 24 0.41 8.33 3.48
CA ILE A 24 1.79 8.26 2.99
C ILE A 24 2.01 7.17 1.92
N ARG A 25 0.92 6.53 1.46
CA ARG A 25 0.99 5.49 0.42
C ARG A 25 1.20 6.11 -0.97
N GLU A 26 1.55 5.25 -1.92
CA GLU A 26 1.68 5.69 -3.30
C GLU A 26 0.33 6.13 -3.89
N PRO A 27 0.33 7.03 -4.91
CA PRO A 27 -0.89 7.59 -5.47
C PRO A 27 -1.87 6.55 -6.03
N ASP A 28 -1.35 5.47 -6.59
CA ASP A 28 -2.16 4.37 -7.12
C ASP A 28 -2.87 3.56 -6.00
N GLU A 29 -2.22 3.39 -4.84
CA GLU A 29 -2.84 2.79 -3.66
C GLU A 29 -3.94 3.70 -3.10
N TYR A 30 -3.68 5.01 -3.05
CA TYR A 30 -4.65 6.01 -2.59
C TYR A 30 -5.86 6.08 -3.51
N ALA A 31 -5.65 6.09 -4.83
CA ALA A 31 -6.72 6.16 -5.82
C ALA A 31 -7.68 4.96 -5.74
N ARG A 32 -7.18 3.76 -5.41
CA ARG A 32 -8.02 2.56 -5.22
C ARG A 32 -8.92 2.64 -4.00
N GLY A 33 -8.45 3.34 -2.96
CA GLY A 33 -9.25 3.52 -1.77
C GLY A 33 -8.49 4.23 -0.67
N HIS A 34 -9.15 5.20 -0.03
CA HIS A 34 -8.56 6.06 0.98
C HIS A 34 -9.59 6.48 2.03
N ILE A 35 -9.11 6.95 3.16
CA ILE A 35 -9.96 7.57 4.19
C ILE A 35 -10.48 8.90 3.65
N VAL A 36 -11.79 9.13 3.75
CA VAL A 36 -12.43 10.36 3.27
C VAL A 36 -11.78 11.58 3.92
N GLY A 37 -11.36 12.54 3.10
CA GLY A 37 -10.69 13.76 3.56
C GLY A 37 -9.19 13.63 3.81
N ALA A 38 -8.60 12.45 3.64
CA ALA A 38 -7.15 12.29 3.73
C ALA A 38 -6.44 12.96 2.54
N ARG A 39 -5.30 13.60 2.81
CA ARG A 39 -4.39 14.11 1.77
C ARG A 39 -3.36 13.04 1.44
N ASN A 40 -3.15 12.77 0.17
CA ASN A 40 -2.09 11.85 -0.24
C ASN A 40 -0.76 12.59 -0.38
N ILE A 41 0.21 12.21 0.41
CA ILE A 41 1.59 12.70 0.36
C ILE A 41 2.50 11.49 0.52
N PRO A 42 2.93 10.85 -0.57
CA PRO A 42 3.81 9.69 -0.53
C PRO A 42 5.08 9.94 0.27
N VAL A 43 5.55 8.91 0.98
CA VAL A 43 6.74 9.04 1.85
C VAL A 43 7.99 9.54 1.10
N GLY A 44 8.09 9.24 -0.19
CA GLY A 44 9.16 9.73 -1.06
C GLY A 44 9.10 11.23 -1.38
N GLN A 45 7.92 11.83 -1.25
CA GLN A 45 7.65 13.25 -1.57
C GLN A 45 7.45 14.12 -0.34
N LEU A 46 7.69 13.58 0.86
CA LEU A 46 7.55 14.34 2.11
C LEU A 46 8.53 15.52 2.13
N SER A 47 7.99 16.70 2.00
CA SER A 47 8.71 17.97 2.20
C SER A 47 7.97 18.83 3.22
N ARG A 48 8.71 19.75 3.88
CA ARG A 48 8.09 20.69 4.84
C ARG A 48 7.06 21.62 4.20
N LEU A 49 7.15 21.83 2.88
CA LEU A 49 6.22 22.69 2.13
C LEU A 49 4.86 22.03 1.92
N ASP A 50 4.82 20.69 1.89
CA ASP A 50 3.60 19.93 1.63
C ASP A 50 2.78 19.65 2.90
N MET A 51 3.36 19.93 4.08
CA MET A 51 2.71 19.65 5.35
C MET A 51 1.78 20.79 5.80
N PRO A 52 0.65 20.46 6.46
CA PRO A 52 -0.17 21.44 7.13
C PRO A 52 0.65 22.24 8.14
N ARG A 53 0.48 23.56 8.13
CA ARG A 53 1.22 24.46 9.03
C ARG A 53 0.48 24.73 10.34
N LEU A 54 -0.77 24.30 10.42
CA LEU A 54 -1.65 24.55 11.57
C LEU A 54 -2.40 23.28 11.95
N GLY A 55 -2.42 22.96 13.25
CA GLY A 55 -3.15 21.84 13.83
C GLY A 55 -2.37 20.50 13.81
N PRO A 56 -2.87 19.51 14.54
CA PRO A 56 -2.29 18.19 14.61
C PRO A 56 -2.33 17.47 13.25
N VAL A 57 -1.32 16.64 12.98
CA VAL A 57 -1.23 15.81 11.76
C VAL A 57 -1.27 14.35 12.14
N ILE A 58 -2.14 13.58 11.48
CA ILE A 58 -2.26 12.14 11.67
C ILE A 58 -1.77 11.45 10.40
N PHE A 59 -0.72 10.67 10.52
CA PHE A 59 -0.18 9.89 9.41
C PHE A 59 -0.73 8.48 9.41
N HIS A 60 -1.08 7.96 8.24
CA HIS A 60 -1.44 6.57 8.08
C HIS A 60 -0.87 5.97 6.79
N CYS A 61 -0.73 4.67 6.81
CA CYS A 61 -0.53 3.84 5.61
C CYS A 61 -1.57 2.72 5.61
N ARG A 62 -1.32 1.61 4.95
CA ARG A 62 -2.27 0.49 4.92
C ARG A 62 -2.43 -0.19 6.28
N SER A 63 -1.33 -0.67 6.88
CA SER A 63 -1.33 -1.50 8.11
C SER A 63 -0.63 -0.85 9.31
N GLY A 64 -0.10 0.38 9.17
CA GLY A 64 0.72 1.02 10.21
C GLY A 64 2.23 0.74 10.10
N ASN A 65 2.67 -0.28 9.36
CA ASN A 65 4.08 -0.67 9.27
C ASN A 65 4.96 0.42 8.62
N ARG A 66 4.52 1.01 7.49
CA ARG A 66 5.28 2.09 6.84
C ARG A 66 5.37 3.32 7.73
N THR A 67 4.27 3.74 8.36
CA THR A 67 4.27 4.89 9.27
C THR A 67 5.20 4.68 10.45
N SER A 68 5.25 3.48 11.03
CA SER A 68 6.18 3.16 12.12
C SER A 68 7.65 3.15 11.64
N ALA A 69 7.93 2.59 10.47
CA ALA A 69 9.28 2.56 9.91
C ALA A 69 9.83 3.97 9.58
N TYR A 70 8.97 4.90 9.22
CA TYR A 70 9.34 6.27 8.86
C TYR A 70 8.96 7.32 9.92
N ALA A 71 8.67 6.91 11.16
CA ALA A 71 8.13 7.76 12.21
C ALA A 71 8.98 9.03 12.48
N GLU A 72 10.29 8.89 12.57
CA GLU A 72 11.21 10.03 12.77
C GLU A 72 11.11 11.02 11.61
N ARG A 73 11.19 10.54 10.37
CA ARG A 73 11.09 11.38 9.17
C ARG A 73 9.74 12.09 9.06
N LEU A 74 8.65 11.42 9.43
CA LEU A 74 7.30 11.99 9.45
C LEU A 74 7.20 13.12 10.48
N THR A 75 7.80 12.94 11.66
CA THR A 75 7.83 13.95 12.71
C THR A 75 8.68 15.15 12.32
N GLU A 76 9.83 14.93 11.70
CA GLU A 76 10.70 16.00 11.22
C GLU A 76 10.09 16.81 10.08
N ALA A 77 9.27 16.17 9.24
CA ALA A 77 8.60 16.83 8.12
C ALA A 77 7.50 17.81 8.58
N THR A 78 6.90 17.62 9.74
CA THR A 78 5.87 18.52 10.29
C THR A 78 6.40 19.38 11.41
N GLN A 79 5.88 20.61 11.50
CA GLN A 79 6.13 21.52 12.63
C GLN A 79 5.04 21.41 13.71
N CYS A 80 4.05 20.58 13.48
CA CYS A 80 2.88 20.38 14.33
C CYS A 80 2.99 19.07 15.12
N GLU A 81 2.06 18.87 16.06
CA GLU A 81 1.96 17.60 16.78
C GLU A 81 1.61 16.46 15.80
N ALA A 82 2.45 15.42 15.78
CA ALA A 82 2.32 14.29 14.87
C ALA A 82 1.79 13.04 15.59
N TYR A 83 0.85 12.37 14.95
CA TYR A 83 0.28 11.11 15.39
C TYR A 83 0.40 10.04 14.31
N LEU A 84 0.47 8.77 14.71
CA LEU A 84 0.37 7.63 13.81
C LEU A 84 -0.96 6.90 14.04
N LEU A 85 -1.68 6.60 12.97
CA LEU A 85 -2.90 5.81 13.06
C LEU A 85 -2.56 4.33 13.27
N ASP A 86 -2.97 3.79 14.41
CA ASP A 86 -2.77 2.38 14.76
C ASP A 86 -3.51 1.46 13.78
N GLY A 87 -2.79 0.45 13.27
CA GLY A 87 -3.33 -0.48 12.28
C GLY A 87 -3.71 0.15 10.94
N GLY A 88 -3.46 1.46 10.76
CA GLY A 88 -3.64 2.19 9.51
C GLY A 88 -5.05 2.10 8.91
N LEU A 89 -5.11 2.08 7.57
CA LEU A 89 -6.35 1.99 6.80
C LEU A 89 -7.15 0.72 7.10
N ASP A 90 -6.46 -0.40 7.34
CA ASP A 90 -7.13 -1.68 7.60
C ASP A 90 -7.92 -1.64 8.93
N ALA A 91 -7.33 -1.04 9.98
CA ALA A 91 -8.03 -0.84 11.25
C ALA A 91 -9.16 0.19 11.13
N TRP A 92 -8.98 1.27 10.34
CA TRP A 92 -10.03 2.25 10.05
C TRP A 92 -11.26 1.62 9.40
N ARG A 93 -11.04 0.79 8.36
CA ARG A 93 -12.12 0.04 7.69
C ARG A 93 -12.81 -0.94 8.64
N LYS A 94 -12.04 -1.67 9.45
CA LYS A 94 -12.57 -2.62 10.44
C LYS A 94 -13.42 -1.92 11.51
N ALA A 95 -13.12 -0.66 11.83
CA ALA A 95 -13.92 0.17 12.72
C ALA A 95 -15.21 0.73 12.07
N GLY A 96 -15.47 0.44 10.78
CA GLY A 96 -16.66 0.90 10.06
C GLY A 96 -16.69 2.40 9.78
N LEU A 97 -15.54 3.08 9.81
CA LEU A 97 -15.45 4.51 9.58
C LEU A 97 -15.47 4.87 8.08
N PRO A 98 -15.81 6.13 7.71
CA PRO A 98 -15.97 6.55 6.32
C PRO A 98 -14.73 6.28 5.46
N PHE A 99 -14.92 5.58 4.36
CA PHE A 99 -13.89 5.15 3.44
C PHE A 99 -14.37 5.29 1.98
N ALA A 100 -13.56 5.88 1.13
CA ALA A 100 -13.80 5.98 -0.30
C ALA A 100 -13.08 4.83 -1.02
N GLU A 101 -13.80 4.05 -1.82
CA GLU A 101 -13.25 2.97 -2.63
C GLU A 101 -13.61 3.16 -4.10
N ASP A 102 -12.62 3.22 -4.96
CA ASP A 102 -12.83 3.21 -6.40
C ASP A 102 -12.53 1.81 -6.97
N ARG A 103 -13.60 1.05 -7.19
CA ARG A 103 -13.54 -0.30 -7.77
C ARG A 103 -13.23 -0.33 -9.27
N ARG A 104 -13.18 0.84 -9.92
CA ARG A 104 -12.86 0.94 -11.36
C ARG A 104 -11.36 0.98 -11.61
N GLN A 105 -10.55 1.16 -10.58
CA GLN A 105 -9.10 1.15 -10.70
C GLN A 105 -8.61 -0.22 -11.17
N PRO A 106 -7.67 -0.27 -12.12
CA PRO A 106 -7.10 -1.53 -12.60
C PRO A 106 -6.46 -2.31 -11.46
N LEU A 107 -6.42 -3.64 -11.61
CA LEU A 107 -5.75 -4.51 -10.65
C LEU A 107 -4.31 -4.07 -10.41
N GLU A 108 -3.83 -4.23 -9.19
CA GLU A 108 -2.42 -3.98 -8.86
C GLU A 108 -1.52 -4.74 -9.82
N LEU A 109 -0.46 -4.08 -10.31
CA LEU A 109 0.46 -4.66 -11.28
C LEU A 109 0.97 -6.04 -10.83
N MET A 110 1.31 -6.18 -9.56
CA MET A 110 1.77 -7.44 -8.98
C MET A 110 0.71 -8.55 -9.09
N ARG A 111 -0.56 -8.24 -8.90
CA ARG A 111 -1.65 -9.20 -9.07
C ARG A 111 -1.82 -9.61 -10.54
N GLN A 112 -1.66 -8.67 -11.47
CA GLN A 112 -1.71 -8.96 -12.91
C GLN A 112 -0.57 -9.92 -13.30
N VAL A 113 0.65 -9.66 -12.82
CA VAL A 113 1.82 -10.52 -13.05
C VAL A 113 1.59 -11.92 -12.47
N GLN A 114 1.06 -12.04 -11.26
CA GLN A 114 0.77 -13.33 -10.63
C GLN A 114 -0.29 -14.13 -11.43
N ILE A 115 -1.36 -13.48 -11.89
CA ILE A 115 -2.40 -14.12 -12.70
C ILE A 115 -1.81 -14.58 -14.03
N ALA A 116 -1.04 -13.74 -14.72
CA ALA A 116 -0.43 -14.08 -15.99
C ALA A 116 0.56 -15.26 -15.86
N ALA A 117 1.48 -15.18 -14.90
CA ALA A 117 2.45 -16.24 -14.66
C ALA A 117 1.79 -17.56 -14.24
N GLY A 118 0.84 -17.52 -13.32
CA GLY A 118 0.08 -18.69 -12.88
C GLY A 118 -0.73 -19.32 -14.01
N SER A 119 -1.33 -18.51 -14.89
CA SER A 119 -2.06 -19.01 -16.07
C SER A 119 -1.13 -19.72 -17.05
N LEU A 120 0.06 -19.17 -17.32
CA LEU A 120 1.05 -19.80 -18.20
C LEU A 120 1.56 -21.14 -17.64
N VAL A 121 1.80 -21.23 -16.34
CA VAL A 121 2.17 -22.49 -15.68
C VAL A 121 1.06 -23.52 -15.84
N LEU A 122 -0.19 -23.13 -15.56
CA LEU A 122 -1.33 -24.03 -15.68
C LEU A 122 -1.53 -24.54 -17.12
N VAL A 123 -1.44 -23.64 -18.10
CA VAL A 123 -1.53 -23.99 -19.53
C VAL A 123 -0.41 -24.96 -19.92
N GLY A 124 0.83 -24.72 -19.50
CA GLY A 124 1.95 -25.62 -19.79
C GLY A 124 1.77 -27.03 -19.21
N VAL A 125 1.22 -27.12 -17.97
CA VAL A 125 0.90 -28.42 -17.35
C VAL A 125 -0.21 -29.15 -18.12
N LEU A 126 -1.32 -28.45 -18.44
CA LEU A 126 -2.45 -29.03 -19.15
C LEU A 126 -2.03 -29.54 -20.57
N LEU A 127 -1.27 -28.73 -21.29
CA LEU A 127 -0.74 -29.15 -22.61
C LEU A 127 0.23 -30.32 -22.49
N SER A 128 1.03 -30.39 -21.45
CA SER A 128 1.90 -31.55 -21.20
C SER A 128 1.13 -32.84 -20.99
N LEU A 129 -0.01 -32.79 -20.32
CA LEU A 129 -0.86 -33.94 -20.05
C LEU A 129 -1.70 -34.36 -21.26
N MET A 130 -2.14 -33.40 -22.10
CA MET A 130 -3.10 -33.65 -23.17
C MET A 130 -2.45 -33.80 -24.55
N VAL A 131 -1.29 -33.19 -24.77
CA VAL A 131 -0.66 -33.11 -26.11
C VAL A 131 0.69 -33.78 -26.13
N ALA A 132 1.67 -33.26 -25.40
CA ALA A 132 3.02 -33.82 -25.35
C ALA A 132 3.79 -33.38 -24.09
N PRO A 133 4.62 -34.28 -23.52
CA PRO A 133 5.38 -33.97 -22.27
C PRO A 133 6.34 -32.78 -22.40
N GLY A 134 6.75 -32.41 -23.61
CA GLY A 134 7.65 -31.28 -23.88
C GLY A 134 7.09 -29.91 -23.41
N PHE A 135 5.78 -29.77 -23.34
CA PHE A 135 5.14 -28.51 -22.85
C PHE A 135 5.38 -28.26 -21.35
N LEU A 136 5.86 -29.26 -20.60
CA LEU A 136 6.30 -29.03 -19.23
C LEU A 136 7.45 -28.01 -19.12
N GLY A 137 8.27 -27.91 -20.18
CA GLY A 137 9.32 -26.92 -20.31
C GLY A 137 8.84 -25.48 -20.20
N LEU A 138 7.62 -25.18 -20.68
CA LEU A 138 7.02 -23.86 -20.53
C LEU A 138 6.77 -23.54 -19.05
N SER A 139 6.20 -24.47 -18.30
CA SER A 139 5.96 -24.29 -16.86
C SER A 139 7.26 -24.14 -16.08
N ALA A 140 8.28 -24.93 -16.42
CA ALA A 140 9.61 -24.85 -15.82
C ALA A 140 10.28 -23.50 -16.09
N PHE A 141 10.20 -22.99 -17.31
CA PHE A 141 10.75 -21.70 -17.71
C PHE A 141 10.11 -20.55 -16.92
N VAL A 142 8.77 -20.52 -16.83
CA VAL A 142 8.05 -19.49 -16.04
C VAL A 142 8.40 -19.61 -14.55
N GLY A 143 8.47 -20.83 -14.02
CA GLY A 143 8.85 -21.06 -12.62
C GLY A 143 10.26 -20.56 -12.29
N LEU A 144 11.24 -20.83 -13.15
CA LEU A 144 12.61 -20.32 -13.01
C LEU A 144 12.67 -18.79 -13.07
N GLY A 145 11.90 -18.18 -13.97
CA GLY A 145 11.78 -16.73 -14.08
C GLY A 145 11.23 -16.10 -12.80
N LEU A 146 10.22 -16.71 -12.19
CA LEU A 146 9.65 -16.23 -10.92
C LEU A 146 10.64 -16.37 -9.75
N ILE A 147 11.41 -17.47 -9.68
CA ILE A 147 12.45 -17.65 -8.67
C ILE A 147 13.54 -16.59 -8.85
N PHE A 148 13.99 -16.35 -10.08
CA PHE A 148 14.99 -15.33 -10.37
C PHE A 148 14.49 -13.92 -9.98
N ALA A 149 13.27 -13.56 -10.38
CA ALA A 149 12.66 -12.29 -10.03
C ALA A 149 12.53 -12.10 -8.49
N GLY A 150 12.12 -13.15 -7.78
CA GLY A 150 12.01 -13.13 -6.32
C GLY A 150 13.34 -13.01 -5.59
N SER A 151 14.42 -13.61 -6.12
CA SER A 151 15.74 -13.59 -5.49
C SER A 151 16.54 -12.32 -5.78
N THR A 152 16.37 -11.71 -6.96
CA THR A 152 17.11 -10.51 -7.38
C THR A 152 16.37 -9.22 -7.15
N GLY A 153 15.04 -9.28 -6.89
CA GLY A 153 14.17 -8.12 -6.84
C GLY A 153 13.93 -7.45 -8.20
N TRP A 154 14.49 -8.01 -9.28
CA TRP A 154 14.30 -7.51 -10.64
C TRP A 154 13.23 -8.31 -11.37
N CYS A 155 12.11 -7.67 -11.68
CA CYS A 155 11.02 -8.26 -12.45
C CYS A 155 10.97 -7.63 -13.83
N GLY A 156 11.32 -8.39 -14.88
CA GLY A 156 11.32 -7.92 -16.27
C GLY A 156 9.92 -7.61 -16.85
N MET A 157 8.86 -7.80 -16.07
CA MET A 157 7.46 -7.49 -16.43
C MET A 157 6.84 -6.35 -15.60
N ALA A 158 7.62 -5.67 -14.77
CA ALA A 158 7.17 -4.54 -13.96
C ALA A 158 7.78 -3.24 -14.43
#